data_e404bc30116c9af43640a108bcd5704b
#
_entry.id   e404bc30116c9af43640a108bcd5704b
#
_cell.length_a   1.000
_cell.length_b   1.000
_cell.length_c   1.000
_cell.angle_alpha   90.00
_cell.angle_beta   90.00
_cell.angle_gamma   90.00
#
_symmetry.space_group_name_H-M   'P 1'
#
loop_
_entity.id
_entity.type
_entity.pdbx_description
1 polymer ?
#
loop_
_entity_poly.entity_id
_entity_poly.type
_entity_poly.pdbx_seq_one_letter_code
_entity_poly.pdbx_strand_id
1 'polypeptide(L)'
;MSYLLRGVAAAGGIRVVAADTTELVEDARARHDTAPTATAALGRTLTGALLLSHVLLKNPQDRVTLRLRGDGPLGGVIADAGLDGAVRGYVTNPGASLPPRPDGKLDVGGALGKGDLQVIRAHAPYGDPYSSSVDLVTGEIAEDITVFLAQSEQINSAVLLGVYIEPSGVVKSGGVILQALPDADEGALALLEANVRAFGQLTDAMRRASLIEIVEELCWGLGFELLTPDALPLRFECRCSDEKALDALAYFSPEERERMIGEDGGAEVVCGWCGEARWLVPDALRSISKDEIRCPNCDTLWYRQGQATMVRDSEVCACGRPVMLPA
;
A
#
# COMPACT_ATOMS: atom_id res chain seq x y z
N MET A 1 -18.45 -6.87 -3.44
CA MET A 1 -17.56 -7.26 -2.34
C MET A 1 -16.16 -7.48 -2.90
N SER A 2 -15.14 -6.79 -2.37
CA SER A 2 -13.76 -6.96 -2.81
C SER A 2 -13.15 -8.21 -2.21
N TYR A 3 -12.38 -8.97 -2.99
CA TYR A 3 -11.83 -10.26 -2.57
C TYR A 3 -10.56 -10.63 -3.33
N LEU A 4 -9.77 -11.56 -2.75
CA LEU A 4 -8.54 -12.09 -3.33
C LEU A 4 -8.61 -13.61 -3.44
N LEU A 5 -8.12 -14.13 -4.57
CA LEU A 5 -7.96 -15.55 -4.87
C LEU A 5 -6.48 -15.90 -4.98
N ARG A 6 -6.14 -17.11 -4.57
CA ARG A 6 -4.80 -17.70 -4.76
C ARG A 6 -4.92 -19.06 -5.43
N GLY A 7 -4.06 -19.30 -6.39
CA GLY A 7 -4.02 -20.57 -7.11
C GLY A 7 -2.65 -20.88 -7.66
N VAL A 8 -2.59 -22.01 -8.34
CA VAL A 8 -1.41 -22.47 -9.09
C VAL A 8 -1.82 -22.91 -10.47
N ALA A 9 -0.88 -22.87 -11.41
CA ALA A 9 -1.05 -23.43 -12.74
C ALA A 9 0.23 -24.21 -13.13
N ALA A 10 0.19 -24.92 -14.27
CA ALA A 10 1.30 -25.75 -14.75
C ALA A 10 1.83 -26.71 -13.67
N ALA A 11 0.94 -27.50 -13.08
CA ALA A 11 1.25 -28.48 -12.03
C ALA A 11 2.04 -27.87 -10.85
N GLY A 12 1.77 -26.61 -10.53
CA GLY A 12 2.42 -25.90 -9.41
C GLY A 12 3.63 -25.03 -9.82
N GLY A 13 4.07 -25.05 -11.08
CA GLY A 13 5.18 -24.24 -11.55
C GLY A 13 4.87 -22.74 -11.68
N ILE A 14 3.61 -22.35 -11.64
CA ILE A 14 3.17 -20.96 -11.72
C ILE A 14 2.27 -20.66 -10.53
N ARG A 15 2.65 -19.64 -9.74
CA ARG A 15 1.78 -19.08 -8.70
C ARG A 15 0.88 -18.01 -9.30
N VAL A 16 -0.38 -18.01 -8.87
CA VAL A 16 -1.39 -17.04 -9.27
C VAL A 16 -1.94 -16.34 -8.04
N VAL A 17 -1.94 -15.01 -8.03
CA VAL A 17 -2.64 -14.19 -7.03
C VAL A 17 -3.48 -13.18 -7.78
N ALA A 18 -4.78 -13.16 -7.54
CA ALA A 18 -5.72 -12.29 -8.24
C ALA A 18 -6.66 -11.60 -7.26
N ALA A 19 -7.04 -10.34 -7.53
CA ALA A 19 -7.93 -9.57 -6.66
C ALA A 19 -8.95 -8.77 -7.46
N ASP A 20 -10.21 -8.79 -7.02
CA ASP A 20 -11.21 -7.76 -7.33
C ASP A 20 -11.21 -6.76 -6.17
N THR A 21 -10.85 -5.52 -6.47
CA THR A 21 -10.73 -4.43 -5.49
C THR A 21 -11.72 -3.29 -5.74
N THR A 22 -12.80 -3.54 -6.47
CA THR A 22 -13.74 -2.52 -6.94
C THR A 22 -14.31 -1.68 -5.81
N GLU A 23 -14.96 -2.31 -4.82
CA GLU A 23 -15.56 -1.57 -3.70
C GLU A 23 -14.52 -0.93 -2.78
N LEU A 24 -13.38 -1.60 -2.59
CA LEU A 24 -12.26 -1.10 -1.80
C LEU A 24 -11.68 0.19 -2.38
N VAL A 25 -11.47 0.23 -3.70
CA VAL A 25 -10.92 1.41 -4.38
C VAL A 25 -11.95 2.54 -4.43
N GLU A 26 -13.26 2.23 -4.54
CA GLU A 26 -14.31 3.24 -4.42
C GLU A 26 -14.35 3.84 -3.01
N ASP A 27 -14.20 3.04 -1.95
CA ASP A 27 -14.09 3.55 -0.57
C ASP A 27 -12.87 4.48 -0.41
N ALA A 28 -11.71 4.08 -0.95
CA ALA A 28 -10.51 4.93 -0.95
C ALA A 28 -10.71 6.23 -1.73
N ARG A 29 -11.35 6.17 -2.92
CA ARG A 29 -11.69 7.34 -3.73
C ARG A 29 -12.55 8.33 -2.96
N ALA A 30 -13.59 7.83 -2.33
CA ALA A 30 -14.53 8.66 -1.57
C ALA A 30 -13.88 9.31 -0.34
N ARG A 31 -13.02 8.59 0.39
CA ARG A 31 -12.29 9.11 1.56
C ARG A 31 -11.31 10.23 1.23
N HIS A 32 -10.65 10.13 0.10
CA HIS A 32 -9.61 11.08 -0.31
C HIS A 32 -10.07 12.09 -1.36
N ASP A 33 -11.33 11.99 -1.81
CA ASP A 33 -11.93 12.84 -2.87
C ASP A 33 -11.00 12.95 -4.09
N THR A 34 -10.57 11.79 -4.60
CA THR A 34 -9.57 11.74 -5.65
C THR A 34 -10.17 11.97 -7.04
N ALA A 35 -9.50 12.81 -7.85
CA ALA A 35 -9.78 12.99 -9.26
C ALA A 35 -9.49 11.68 -10.06
N PRO A 36 -10.06 11.48 -11.25
CA PRO A 36 -9.98 10.21 -11.98
C PRO A 36 -8.56 9.64 -12.15
N THR A 37 -7.58 10.47 -12.55
CA THR A 37 -6.19 10.01 -12.72
C THR A 37 -5.56 9.62 -11.39
N ALA A 38 -5.80 10.41 -10.33
CA ALA A 38 -5.35 10.09 -8.97
C ALA A 38 -6.02 8.82 -8.43
N THR A 39 -7.32 8.61 -8.71
CA THR A 39 -8.04 7.37 -8.35
C THR A 39 -7.44 6.16 -9.05
N ALA A 40 -7.11 6.27 -10.34
CA ALA A 40 -6.48 5.17 -11.07
C ALA A 40 -5.10 4.80 -10.48
N ALA A 41 -4.28 5.80 -10.16
CA ALA A 41 -2.99 5.61 -9.51
C ALA A 41 -3.14 4.96 -8.13
N LEU A 42 -4.03 5.50 -7.28
CA LEU A 42 -4.30 4.97 -5.94
C LEU A 42 -4.81 3.52 -6.00
N GLY A 43 -5.80 3.26 -6.85
CA GLY A 43 -6.40 1.94 -6.96
C GLY A 43 -5.42 0.87 -7.45
N ARG A 44 -4.59 1.19 -8.46
CA ARG A 44 -3.53 0.28 -8.92
C ARG A 44 -2.49 0.04 -7.81
N THR A 45 -2.12 1.07 -7.04
CA THR A 45 -1.14 0.91 -5.95
C THR A 45 -1.71 0.10 -4.78
N LEU A 46 -2.96 0.34 -4.38
CA LEU A 46 -3.64 -0.45 -3.35
C LEU A 46 -3.75 -1.92 -3.76
N THR A 47 -4.19 -2.16 -5.00
CA THR A 47 -4.29 -3.53 -5.56
C THR A 47 -2.92 -4.19 -5.64
N GLY A 48 -1.91 -3.49 -6.17
CA GLY A 48 -0.53 -3.98 -6.25
C GLY A 48 0.05 -4.33 -4.88
N ALA A 49 -0.19 -3.51 -3.85
CA ALA A 49 0.25 -3.79 -2.48
C ALA A 49 -0.42 -5.05 -1.90
N LEU A 50 -1.73 -5.23 -2.10
CA LEU A 50 -2.44 -6.45 -1.71
C LEU A 50 -1.89 -7.69 -2.40
N LEU A 51 -1.69 -7.65 -3.71
CA LEU A 51 -1.12 -8.77 -4.46
C LEU A 51 0.30 -9.09 -3.98
N LEU A 52 1.16 -8.07 -3.82
CA LEU A 52 2.53 -8.25 -3.35
C LEU A 52 2.60 -8.75 -1.91
N SER A 53 1.65 -8.42 -1.03
CA SER A 53 1.61 -8.97 0.32
C SER A 53 1.54 -10.50 0.29
N HIS A 54 0.77 -11.08 -0.61
CA HIS A 54 0.63 -12.54 -0.78
C HIS A 54 1.78 -13.21 -1.56
N VAL A 55 2.64 -12.42 -2.18
CA VAL A 55 3.85 -12.90 -2.88
C VAL A 55 5.08 -12.83 -1.97
N LEU A 56 5.21 -11.74 -1.20
CA LEU A 56 6.45 -11.42 -0.48
C LEU A 56 6.41 -11.72 1.02
N LEU A 57 5.23 -11.68 1.65
CA LEU A 57 5.11 -11.86 3.09
C LEU A 57 4.87 -13.34 3.46
N LYS A 58 5.31 -13.72 4.66
CA LYS A 58 5.16 -15.08 5.20
C LYS A 58 4.42 -15.09 6.54
N ASN A 59 4.55 -14.03 7.34
CA ASN A 59 3.94 -13.96 8.66
C ASN A 59 2.70 -13.04 8.62
N PRO A 60 1.61 -13.41 9.32
CA PRO A 60 0.37 -12.63 9.31
C PRO A 60 0.51 -11.19 9.80
N GLN A 61 1.54 -10.91 10.62
CA GLN A 61 1.78 -9.58 11.18
C GLN A 61 2.67 -8.69 10.29
N ASP A 62 3.32 -9.28 9.28
CA ASP A 62 4.18 -8.55 8.37
C ASP A 62 3.35 -7.63 7.46
N ARG A 63 3.99 -6.55 7.02
CA ARG A 63 3.39 -5.57 6.11
C ARG A 63 4.30 -5.30 4.93
N VAL A 64 3.68 -5.02 3.79
CA VAL A 64 4.37 -4.49 2.62
C VAL A 64 3.84 -3.09 2.31
N THR A 65 4.74 -2.14 2.16
CA THR A 65 4.42 -0.78 1.73
C THR A 65 5.01 -0.55 0.35
N LEU A 66 4.16 -0.17 -0.60
CA LEU A 66 4.56 0.37 -1.89
C LEU A 66 4.55 1.89 -1.81
N ARG A 67 5.64 2.51 -2.22
CA ARG A 67 5.77 3.96 -2.30
C ARG A 67 6.32 4.35 -3.67
N LEU A 68 5.48 4.98 -4.46
CA LEU A 68 5.89 5.56 -5.73
C LEU A 68 6.05 7.08 -5.54
N ARG A 69 7.16 7.62 -5.99
CA ARG A 69 7.43 9.06 -6.01
C ARG A 69 7.74 9.45 -7.44
N GLY A 70 7.28 10.62 -7.85
CA GLY A 70 7.56 11.13 -9.17
C GLY A 70 7.57 12.65 -9.19
N ASP A 71 8.12 13.21 -10.26
CA ASP A 71 8.20 14.66 -10.50
C ASP A 71 6.96 15.22 -11.20
N GLY A 72 5.96 14.38 -11.50
CA GLY A 72 4.71 14.78 -12.11
C GLY A 72 3.70 15.38 -11.11
N PRO A 73 2.54 15.87 -11.60
CA PRO A 73 1.56 16.58 -10.78
C PRO A 73 0.94 15.75 -9.64
N LEU A 74 0.99 14.41 -9.71
CA LEU A 74 0.54 13.53 -8.64
C LEU A 74 1.46 13.59 -7.42
N GLY A 75 2.76 13.85 -7.60
CA GLY A 75 3.80 13.90 -6.58
C GLY A 75 4.19 12.54 -6.02
N GLY A 76 3.23 11.67 -5.81
CA GLY A 76 3.45 10.31 -5.35
C GLY A 76 2.17 9.61 -4.88
N VAL A 77 2.30 8.31 -4.69
CA VAL A 77 1.24 7.45 -4.15
C VAL A 77 1.86 6.39 -3.25
N ILE A 78 1.17 6.08 -2.17
CA ILE A 78 1.62 5.08 -1.19
C ILE A 78 0.47 4.15 -0.82
N ALA A 79 0.78 2.87 -0.65
CA ALA A 79 -0.15 1.87 -0.12
C ALA A 79 0.59 0.92 0.83
N ASP A 80 -0.09 0.49 1.88
CA ASP A 80 0.41 -0.43 2.92
C ASP A 80 -0.59 -1.57 3.12
N ALA A 81 -0.17 -2.80 2.87
CA ALA A 81 -1.02 -3.99 2.90
C ALA A 81 -0.44 -5.12 3.74
N GLY A 82 -1.31 -5.99 4.26
CA GLY A 82 -0.96 -7.21 4.99
C GLY A 82 -1.66 -8.45 4.43
N LEU A 83 -1.32 -9.61 4.98
CA LEU A 83 -1.94 -10.90 4.62
C LEU A 83 -3.39 -11.05 5.09
N ASP A 84 -3.85 -10.15 5.96
CA ASP A 84 -5.21 -10.09 6.53
C ASP A 84 -6.25 -9.47 5.59
N GLY A 85 -5.85 -9.09 4.36
CA GLY A 85 -6.70 -8.43 3.38
C GLY A 85 -6.98 -6.95 3.66
N ALA A 86 -6.37 -6.39 4.70
CA ALA A 86 -6.46 -4.97 5.01
C ALA A 86 -5.39 -4.17 4.27
N VAL A 87 -5.81 -3.09 3.62
CA VAL A 87 -4.92 -2.14 2.94
C VAL A 87 -5.34 -0.71 3.25
N ARG A 88 -4.38 0.20 3.26
CA ARG A 88 -4.58 1.65 3.33
C ARG A 88 -3.61 2.33 2.39
N GLY A 89 -3.91 3.55 2.00
CA GLY A 89 -3.03 4.31 1.11
C GLY A 89 -3.62 5.66 0.77
N TYR A 90 -2.79 6.50 0.17
CA TYR A 90 -3.18 7.84 -0.28
C TYR A 90 -2.31 8.30 -1.45
N VAL A 91 -2.74 9.36 -2.11
CA VAL A 91 -1.94 10.11 -3.09
C VAL A 91 -1.55 11.46 -2.51
N THR A 92 -0.38 11.95 -2.89
CA THR A 92 0.12 13.26 -2.41
C THR A 92 -0.78 14.41 -2.87
N ASN A 93 -1.21 14.36 -4.14
CA ASN A 93 -2.13 15.34 -4.69
C ASN A 93 -3.39 14.64 -5.22
N PRO A 94 -4.45 14.53 -4.41
CA PRO A 94 -5.69 13.85 -4.80
C PRO A 94 -6.43 14.54 -5.96
N GLY A 95 -6.26 15.85 -6.12
CA GLY A 95 -6.85 16.62 -7.22
C GLY A 95 -6.10 16.52 -8.56
N ALA A 96 -4.98 15.79 -8.61
CA ALA A 96 -4.20 15.67 -9.84
C ALA A 96 -4.99 14.94 -10.93
N SER A 97 -5.11 15.57 -12.09
CA SER A 97 -5.79 15.02 -13.27
C SER A 97 -5.07 15.49 -14.53
N LEU A 98 -4.88 14.59 -15.46
CA LEU A 98 -4.37 14.88 -16.79
C LEU A 98 -5.44 14.55 -17.85
N PRO A 99 -5.40 15.18 -19.03
CA PRO A 99 -6.22 14.75 -20.16
C PRO A 99 -5.96 13.28 -20.46
N PRO A 100 -6.98 12.52 -20.89
CA PRO A 100 -6.78 11.15 -21.34
C PRO A 100 -5.75 11.07 -22.46
N ARG A 101 -5.03 9.97 -22.50
CA ARG A 101 -4.10 9.64 -23.58
C ARG A 101 -4.86 9.47 -24.92
N PRO A 102 -4.16 9.51 -26.08
CA PRO A 102 -4.80 9.32 -27.38
C PRO A 102 -5.58 8.00 -27.53
N ASP A 103 -5.21 6.97 -26.74
CA ASP A 103 -5.92 5.69 -26.69
C ASP A 103 -7.15 5.72 -25.75
N GLY A 104 -7.51 6.88 -25.21
CA GLY A 104 -8.65 7.10 -24.31
C GLY A 104 -8.41 6.68 -22.84
N LYS A 105 -7.21 6.22 -22.48
CA LYS A 105 -6.86 5.84 -21.12
C LYS A 105 -6.42 7.03 -20.28
N LEU A 106 -6.62 6.90 -18.97
CA LEU A 106 -6.08 7.85 -18.00
C LEU A 106 -4.54 7.80 -18.02
N ASP A 107 -3.91 8.95 -18.05
CA ASP A 107 -2.45 9.07 -18.11
C ASP A 107 -1.84 9.06 -16.70
N VAL A 108 -1.77 7.88 -16.10
CA VAL A 108 -1.19 7.68 -14.76
C VAL A 108 0.32 7.89 -14.80
N GLY A 109 0.99 7.36 -15.84
CA GLY A 109 2.42 7.52 -16.00
C GLY A 109 2.84 8.99 -16.16
N GLY A 110 2.13 9.76 -16.99
CA GLY A 110 2.37 11.21 -17.11
C GLY A 110 2.07 11.98 -15.81
N ALA A 111 1.06 11.57 -15.06
CA ALA A 111 0.73 12.20 -13.78
C ALA A 111 1.75 11.91 -12.68
N LEU A 112 2.36 10.73 -12.70
CA LEU A 112 3.42 10.36 -11.76
C LEU A 112 4.78 10.95 -12.20
N GLY A 113 5.08 10.92 -13.49
CA GLY A 113 6.34 11.44 -14.05
C GLY A 113 7.52 10.49 -13.81
N LYS A 114 8.75 11.05 -13.80
CA LYS A 114 9.98 10.30 -13.53
C LYS A 114 10.20 10.20 -12.03
N GLY A 115 10.70 9.04 -11.59
CA GLY A 115 10.92 8.81 -10.16
C GLY A 115 11.26 7.38 -9.83
N ASP A 116 10.87 6.93 -8.64
CA ASP A 116 11.18 5.60 -8.11
C ASP A 116 9.96 4.89 -7.51
N LEU A 117 9.99 3.57 -7.60
CA LEU A 117 9.16 2.65 -6.82
C LEU A 117 10.01 2.07 -5.69
N GLN A 118 9.64 2.34 -4.46
CA GLN A 118 10.21 1.75 -3.26
C GLN A 118 9.23 0.72 -2.68
N VAL A 119 9.73 -0.46 -2.38
CA VAL A 119 8.99 -1.52 -1.67
C VAL A 119 9.65 -1.76 -0.32
N ILE A 120 8.87 -1.61 0.75
CA ILE A 120 9.33 -1.77 2.13
C ILE A 120 8.59 -2.96 2.74
N ARG A 121 9.33 -3.93 3.28
CA ARG A 121 8.78 -5.03 4.08
C ARG A 121 9.09 -4.80 5.54
N ALA A 122 8.05 -4.68 6.35
CA ALA A 122 8.18 -4.52 7.79
C ALA A 122 7.80 -5.83 8.49
N HIS A 123 8.68 -6.30 9.36
CA HIS A 123 8.49 -7.49 10.18
C HIS A 123 8.09 -7.07 11.59
N ALA A 124 6.81 -7.26 11.94
CA ALA A 124 6.33 -6.95 13.28
C ALA A 124 6.60 -8.14 14.25
N PRO A 125 6.83 -7.89 15.55
CA PRO A 125 6.93 -6.58 16.19
C PRO A 125 8.35 -6.02 16.23
N TYR A 126 9.38 -6.83 15.92
CA TYR A 126 10.79 -6.52 16.13
C TYR A 126 11.65 -6.98 14.95
N GLY A 127 11.70 -6.23 13.89
CA GLY A 127 12.59 -6.51 12.76
C GLY A 127 12.89 -5.22 12.03
N ASP A 128 14.11 -5.07 11.55
CA ASP A 128 14.47 -3.95 10.71
C ASP A 128 13.70 -4.02 9.40
N PRO A 129 13.09 -2.91 8.94
CA PRO A 129 12.41 -2.88 7.66
C PRO A 129 13.41 -3.14 6.53
N TYR A 130 13.13 -4.12 5.69
CA TYR A 130 13.87 -4.30 4.45
C TYR A 130 13.26 -3.40 3.37
N SER A 131 14.09 -2.57 2.73
CA SER A 131 13.68 -1.65 1.69
C SER A 131 14.51 -1.85 0.43
N SER A 132 13.83 -1.88 -0.71
CA SER A 132 14.44 -1.94 -2.04
C SER A 132 13.73 -0.96 -2.97
N SER A 133 14.44 -0.37 -3.92
CA SER A 133 13.86 0.54 -4.90
C SER A 133 14.37 0.30 -6.31
N VAL A 134 13.52 0.65 -7.29
CA VAL A 134 13.84 0.66 -8.72
C VAL A 134 13.33 1.96 -9.33
N ASP A 135 13.98 2.41 -10.40
CA ASP A 135 13.49 3.55 -11.18
C ASP A 135 12.14 3.21 -11.84
N LEU A 136 11.24 4.18 -11.92
CA LEU A 136 10.01 4.04 -12.68
C LEU A 136 10.33 3.92 -14.18
N VAL A 137 9.78 2.89 -14.82
CA VAL A 137 9.94 2.66 -16.26
C VAL A 137 8.81 3.32 -17.05
N THR A 138 7.59 3.13 -16.60
CA THR A 138 6.40 3.68 -17.26
C THR A 138 5.58 4.60 -16.36
N GLY A 139 5.64 4.41 -15.04
CA GLY A 139 4.75 5.05 -14.08
C GLY A 139 3.32 4.54 -14.13
N GLU A 140 3.02 3.51 -14.97
CA GLU A 140 1.70 2.87 -15.05
C GLU A 140 1.48 1.84 -13.93
N ILE A 141 2.46 1.69 -13.04
CA ILE A 141 2.48 0.91 -11.80
C ILE A 141 2.61 -0.60 -12.03
N ALA A 142 1.87 -1.19 -12.94
CA ALA A 142 1.92 -2.64 -13.20
C ALA A 142 3.29 -3.07 -13.73
N GLU A 143 3.79 -2.38 -14.76
CA GLU A 143 5.11 -2.60 -15.34
C GLU A 143 6.21 -2.30 -14.33
N ASP A 144 6.06 -1.24 -13.52
CA ASP A 144 7.06 -0.85 -12.52
C ASP A 144 7.17 -1.92 -11.42
N ILE A 145 6.05 -2.53 -10.97
CA ILE A 145 6.04 -3.67 -10.07
C ILE A 145 6.66 -4.90 -10.73
N THR A 146 6.41 -5.15 -12.03
CA THR A 146 7.02 -6.25 -12.77
C THR A 146 8.55 -6.12 -12.79
N VAL A 147 9.06 -4.91 -13.06
CA VAL A 147 10.50 -4.60 -13.05
C VAL A 147 11.07 -4.78 -11.63
N PHE A 148 10.38 -4.32 -10.60
CA PHE A 148 10.78 -4.54 -9.22
C PHE A 148 10.93 -6.04 -8.89
N LEU A 149 9.94 -6.87 -9.24
CA LEU A 149 9.99 -8.30 -9.01
C LEU A 149 11.16 -8.98 -9.75
N ALA A 150 11.43 -8.54 -10.98
CA ALA A 150 12.53 -9.08 -11.76
C ALA A 150 13.92 -8.65 -11.23
N GLN A 151 14.11 -7.35 -10.92
CA GLN A 151 15.41 -6.81 -10.55
C GLN A 151 15.76 -7.00 -9.08
N SER A 152 14.80 -6.75 -8.18
CA SER A 152 15.05 -6.78 -6.73
C SER A 152 14.81 -8.16 -6.12
N GLU A 153 13.77 -8.87 -6.58
CA GLU A 153 13.40 -10.19 -6.03
C GLU A 153 13.91 -11.34 -6.90
N GLN A 154 14.38 -11.05 -8.12
CA GLN A 154 14.86 -12.04 -9.11
C GLN A 154 13.80 -13.08 -9.49
N ILE A 155 12.56 -12.65 -9.54
CA ILE A 155 11.39 -13.50 -9.82
C ILE A 155 10.73 -13.06 -11.11
N ASN A 156 10.71 -13.93 -12.11
CA ASN A 156 9.98 -13.69 -13.35
C ASN A 156 8.48 -13.68 -13.08
N SER A 157 7.85 -12.55 -13.35
CA SER A 157 6.43 -12.33 -13.06
C SER A 157 5.77 -11.50 -14.14
N ALA A 158 4.46 -11.70 -14.33
CA ALA A 158 3.61 -10.80 -15.07
C ALA A 158 2.62 -10.15 -14.08
N VAL A 159 2.50 -8.84 -14.14
CA VAL A 159 1.58 -8.05 -13.29
C VAL A 159 0.60 -7.31 -14.17
N LEU A 160 -0.69 -7.52 -13.93
CA LEU A 160 -1.77 -6.80 -14.58
C LEU A 160 -2.55 -6.05 -13.52
N LEU A 161 -2.73 -4.74 -13.70
CA LEU A 161 -3.52 -3.89 -12.82
C LEU A 161 -4.47 -3.05 -13.65
N GLY A 162 -5.67 -2.81 -13.14
CA GLY A 162 -6.66 -2.01 -13.84
C GLY A 162 -7.63 -1.31 -12.90
N VAL A 163 -8.00 -0.08 -13.25
CA VAL A 163 -9.07 0.69 -12.63
C VAL A 163 -9.89 1.33 -13.73
N TYR A 164 -11.18 1.01 -13.80
CA TYR A 164 -12.13 1.61 -14.73
C TYR A 164 -13.07 2.52 -13.95
N ILE A 165 -13.11 3.80 -14.37
CA ILE A 165 -13.80 4.88 -13.65
C ILE A 165 -14.79 5.53 -14.60
N GLU A 166 -15.98 5.78 -14.11
CA GLU A 166 -17.02 6.59 -14.76
C GLU A 166 -17.34 7.80 -13.86
N PRO A 167 -18.12 8.77 -14.34
CA PRO A 167 -18.54 9.92 -13.50
C PRO A 167 -19.24 9.52 -12.22
N SER A 168 -19.84 8.32 -12.16
CA SER A 168 -20.49 7.74 -10.99
C SER A 168 -19.52 7.17 -9.96
N GLY A 169 -18.24 6.98 -10.29
CA GLY A 169 -17.21 6.39 -9.42
C GLY A 169 -16.45 5.23 -10.07
N VAL A 170 -15.85 4.40 -9.23
CA VAL A 170 -15.10 3.21 -9.67
C VAL A 170 -16.07 2.09 -10.05
N VAL A 171 -16.07 1.73 -11.33
CA VAL A 171 -16.93 0.66 -11.86
C VAL A 171 -16.26 -0.70 -11.73
N LYS A 172 -14.94 -0.77 -12.02
CA LYS A 172 -14.13 -1.98 -11.89
C LYS A 172 -12.71 -1.62 -11.47
N SER A 173 -12.17 -2.40 -10.53
CA SER A 173 -10.77 -2.33 -10.12
C SER A 173 -10.28 -3.72 -9.73
N GLY A 174 -9.06 -4.06 -10.13
CA GLY A 174 -8.47 -5.34 -9.77
C GLY A 174 -7.09 -5.54 -10.35
N GLY A 175 -6.54 -6.71 -10.09
CA GLY A 175 -5.22 -7.08 -10.57
C GLY A 175 -4.94 -8.58 -10.49
N VAL A 176 -3.91 -8.98 -11.22
CA VAL A 176 -3.39 -10.35 -11.23
C VAL A 176 -1.87 -10.30 -11.22
N ILE A 177 -1.24 -11.14 -10.39
CA ILE A 177 0.18 -11.49 -10.47
C ILE A 177 0.28 -12.97 -10.86
N LEU A 178 1.03 -13.23 -11.91
CA LEU A 178 1.43 -14.56 -12.37
C LEU A 178 2.94 -14.66 -12.17
N GLN A 179 3.38 -15.60 -11.34
CA GLN A 179 4.76 -15.71 -10.91
C GLN A 179 5.34 -17.08 -11.25
N ALA A 180 6.44 -17.11 -11.99
CA ALA A 180 7.20 -18.33 -12.21
C ALA A 180 7.85 -18.80 -10.90
N LEU A 181 7.68 -20.08 -10.56
CA LEU A 181 8.38 -20.72 -9.46
C LEU A 181 9.66 -21.43 -9.99
N PRO A 182 10.63 -21.75 -9.12
CA PRO A 182 11.95 -22.24 -9.55
C PRO A 182 11.92 -23.48 -10.46
N ASP A 183 10.92 -24.33 -10.30
CA ASP A 183 10.79 -25.59 -11.06
C ASP A 183 9.80 -25.48 -12.22
N ALA A 184 9.47 -24.26 -12.67
CA ALA A 184 8.54 -24.04 -13.77
C ALA A 184 9.09 -24.59 -15.09
N ASP A 185 8.28 -25.34 -15.82
CA ASP A 185 8.58 -25.85 -17.15
C ASP A 185 8.70 -24.70 -18.17
N GLU A 186 9.76 -24.70 -19.00
CA GLU A 186 10.00 -23.63 -19.98
C GLU A 186 8.88 -23.51 -21.02
N GLY A 187 8.28 -24.64 -21.42
CA GLY A 187 7.15 -24.65 -22.35
C GLY A 187 5.90 -24.04 -21.72
N ALA A 188 5.66 -24.29 -20.43
CA ALA A 188 4.57 -23.67 -19.67
C ALA A 188 4.77 -22.16 -19.54
N LEU A 189 6.00 -21.70 -19.29
CA LEU A 189 6.30 -20.26 -19.22
C LEU A 189 6.13 -19.59 -20.59
N ALA A 190 6.56 -20.21 -21.68
CA ALA A 190 6.36 -19.68 -23.03
C ALA A 190 4.86 -19.58 -23.39
N LEU A 191 4.06 -20.55 -22.98
CA LEU A 191 2.60 -20.52 -23.17
C LEU A 191 1.96 -19.42 -22.32
N LEU A 192 2.36 -19.27 -21.05
CA LEU A 192 1.88 -18.19 -20.20
C LEU A 192 2.18 -16.80 -20.79
N GLU A 193 3.41 -16.59 -21.28
CA GLU A 193 3.76 -15.34 -21.94
C GLU A 193 2.90 -15.06 -23.19
N ALA A 194 2.62 -16.08 -23.97
CA ALA A 194 1.76 -15.96 -25.15
C ALA A 194 0.32 -15.57 -24.73
N ASN A 195 -0.23 -16.23 -23.69
CA ASN A 195 -1.54 -15.90 -23.15
C ASN A 195 -1.63 -14.46 -22.64
N VAL A 196 -0.64 -14.03 -21.83
CA VAL A 196 -0.58 -12.66 -21.28
C VAL A 196 -0.50 -11.61 -22.41
N ARG A 197 0.31 -11.86 -23.45
CA ARG A 197 0.39 -10.96 -24.61
C ARG A 197 -0.90 -10.87 -25.39
N ALA A 198 -1.65 -11.96 -25.48
CA ALA A 198 -2.93 -12.03 -26.21
C ALA A 198 -4.11 -11.47 -25.41
N PHE A 199 -3.99 -11.41 -24.08
CA PHE A 199 -5.11 -11.12 -23.16
C PHE A 199 -5.69 -9.69 -23.31
N GLY A 200 -4.87 -8.70 -23.64
CA GLY A 200 -5.32 -7.31 -23.81
C GLY A 200 -5.44 -6.56 -22.46
N GLN A 201 -6.57 -5.84 -22.26
CA GLN A 201 -6.75 -4.98 -21.10
C GLN A 201 -7.52 -5.66 -19.99
N LEU A 202 -6.97 -5.67 -18.78
CA LEU A 202 -7.62 -6.26 -17.61
C LEU A 202 -8.99 -5.62 -17.30
N THR A 203 -9.09 -4.29 -17.43
CA THR A 203 -10.36 -3.57 -17.18
C THR A 203 -11.48 -4.00 -18.12
N ASP A 204 -11.16 -4.29 -19.39
CA ASP A 204 -12.14 -4.77 -20.35
C ASP A 204 -12.58 -6.22 -20.03
N ALA A 205 -11.63 -7.05 -19.61
CA ALA A 205 -11.94 -8.39 -19.13
C ALA A 205 -12.83 -8.38 -17.89
N MET A 206 -12.53 -7.54 -16.89
CA MET A 206 -13.32 -7.42 -15.66
C MET A 206 -14.75 -6.91 -15.88
N ARG A 207 -15.02 -6.24 -16.99
CA ARG A 207 -16.38 -5.80 -17.34
C ARG A 207 -17.25 -6.91 -17.91
N ARG A 208 -16.64 -7.98 -18.44
CA ARG A 208 -17.34 -9.07 -19.15
C ARG A 208 -17.28 -10.42 -18.43
N ALA A 209 -16.33 -10.61 -17.52
CA ALA A 209 -16.05 -11.88 -16.88
C ALA A 209 -15.77 -11.73 -15.38
N SER A 210 -15.98 -12.79 -14.62
CA SER A 210 -15.59 -12.90 -13.23
C SER A 210 -14.06 -13.03 -13.10
N LEU A 211 -13.54 -12.76 -11.89
CA LEU A 211 -12.10 -12.85 -11.63
C LEU A 211 -11.53 -14.24 -11.90
N ILE A 212 -12.30 -15.29 -11.59
CA ILE A 212 -11.86 -16.68 -11.83
C ILE A 212 -11.79 -17.00 -13.33
N GLU A 213 -12.77 -16.57 -14.12
CA GLU A 213 -12.77 -16.75 -15.59
C GLU A 213 -11.59 -15.99 -16.24
N ILE A 214 -11.24 -14.81 -15.71
CA ILE A 214 -10.07 -14.04 -16.15
C ILE A 214 -8.78 -14.81 -15.87
N VAL A 215 -8.64 -15.41 -14.70
CA VAL A 215 -7.46 -16.20 -14.34
C VAL A 215 -7.39 -17.46 -15.20
N GLU A 216 -8.52 -18.13 -15.45
CA GLU A 216 -8.60 -19.31 -16.34
C GLU A 216 -8.21 -18.94 -17.78
N GLU A 217 -8.62 -17.76 -18.30
CA GLU A 217 -8.23 -17.25 -19.60
C GLU A 217 -6.71 -17.01 -19.66
N LEU A 218 -6.13 -16.36 -18.64
CA LEU A 218 -4.69 -16.13 -18.55
C LEU A 218 -3.88 -17.44 -18.44
N CYS A 219 -4.43 -18.43 -17.77
CA CYS A 219 -3.81 -19.74 -17.58
C CYS A 219 -4.30 -20.79 -18.61
N TRP A 220 -4.86 -20.36 -19.75
CA TRP A 220 -5.37 -21.26 -20.77
C TRP A 220 -4.32 -22.30 -21.22
N GLY A 221 -4.68 -23.59 -21.19
CA GLY A 221 -3.77 -24.69 -21.53
C GLY A 221 -2.77 -25.08 -20.45
N LEU A 222 -2.72 -24.35 -19.31
CA LEU A 222 -1.80 -24.59 -18.20
C LEU A 222 -2.42 -25.34 -17.02
N GLY A 223 -3.75 -25.49 -17.00
CA GLY A 223 -4.48 -26.09 -15.88
C GLY A 223 -4.37 -25.21 -14.63
N PHE A 224 -5.42 -24.44 -14.35
CA PHE A 224 -5.50 -23.61 -13.14
C PHE A 224 -6.18 -24.40 -12.02
N GLU A 225 -5.59 -24.32 -10.82
CA GLU A 225 -6.14 -24.91 -9.60
C GLU A 225 -6.21 -23.83 -8.51
N LEU A 226 -7.41 -23.65 -7.96
CA LEU A 226 -7.66 -22.73 -6.85
C LEU A 226 -7.19 -23.38 -5.53
N LEU A 227 -6.25 -22.74 -4.83
CA LEU A 227 -5.69 -23.26 -3.57
C LEU A 227 -6.59 -23.05 -2.36
N THR A 228 -7.42 -22.01 -2.39
CA THR A 228 -8.33 -21.70 -1.30
C THR A 228 -9.75 -21.59 -1.83
N PRO A 229 -10.67 -22.47 -1.41
CA PRO A 229 -12.07 -22.41 -1.86
C PRO A 229 -12.76 -21.12 -1.39
N ASP A 230 -12.33 -20.58 -0.25
CA ASP A 230 -12.86 -19.33 0.30
C ASP A 230 -12.01 -18.14 -0.14
N ALA A 231 -12.64 -17.21 -0.83
CA ALA A 231 -12.02 -15.95 -1.20
C ALA A 231 -11.69 -15.11 0.06
N LEU A 232 -10.48 -14.55 0.13
CA LEU A 232 -10.12 -13.64 1.19
C LEU A 232 -10.84 -12.29 1.01
N PRO A 233 -11.67 -11.84 1.94
CA PRO A 233 -12.29 -10.53 1.86
C PRO A 233 -11.23 -9.42 1.98
N LEU A 234 -11.34 -8.40 1.11
CA LEU A 234 -10.45 -7.25 1.09
C LEU A 234 -11.19 -6.01 1.59
N ARG A 235 -10.47 -5.14 2.32
CA ARG A 235 -11.04 -3.92 2.86
C ARG A 235 -10.01 -2.78 2.96
N PHE A 236 -10.50 -1.56 2.76
CA PHE A 236 -9.73 -0.37 3.11
C PHE A 236 -9.82 -0.17 4.62
N GLU A 237 -8.71 -0.31 5.33
CA GLU A 237 -8.69 -0.22 6.78
C GLU A 237 -7.46 0.56 7.27
N CYS A 238 -7.73 1.67 7.96
CA CYS A 238 -6.71 2.45 8.61
C CYS A 238 -6.54 2.03 10.08
N ARG A 239 -5.31 2.12 10.56
CA ARG A 239 -4.97 1.85 11.97
C ARG A 239 -4.83 3.14 12.79
N CYS A 240 -5.48 4.22 12.36
CA CYS A 240 -5.53 5.45 13.14
C CYS A 240 -6.47 5.30 14.35
N SER A 241 -6.19 6.05 15.41
CA SER A 241 -6.99 6.09 16.63
C SER A 241 -6.88 7.47 17.27
N ASP A 242 -7.74 7.78 18.24
CA ASP A 242 -7.66 9.01 19.03
C ASP A 242 -6.34 9.08 19.81
N GLU A 243 -5.86 7.94 20.31
CA GLU A 243 -4.56 7.83 20.98
C GLU A 243 -3.41 8.27 20.05
N LYS A 244 -3.37 7.76 18.82
CA LYS A 244 -2.35 8.18 17.84
C LYS A 244 -2.48 9.63 17.39
N ALA A 245 -3.69 10.18 17.40
CA ALA A 245 -3.90 11.58 17.15
C ALA A 245 -3.36 12.44 18.31
N LEU A 246 -3.55 12.02 19.56
CA LEU A 246 -2.94 12.64 20.74
C LEU A 246 -1.42 12.54 20.71
N ASP A 247 -0.87 11.38 20.35
CA ASP A 247 0.58 11.17 20.18
C ASP A 247 1.18 12.15 19.17
N ALA A 248 0.49 12.41 18.05
CA ALA A 248 0.92 13.39 17.06
C ALA A 248 0.96 14.81 17.64
N LEU A 249 0.05 15.17 18.53
CA LEU A 249 0.02 16.48 19.19
C LEU A 249 1.00 16.59 20.38
N ALA A 250 1.58 15.50 20.82
CA ALA A 250 2.62 15.51 21.86
C ALA A 250 3.92 16.20 21.39
N TYR A 251 4.11 16.36 20.06
CA TYR A 251 5.22 17.13 19.51
C TYR A 251 5.10 18.64 19.74
N PHE A 252 3.90 19.16 19.99
CA PHE A 252 3.66 20.56 20.31
C PHE A 252 3.89 20.84 21.81
N SER A 253 4.41 22.03 22.13
CA SER A 253 4.60 22.43 23.53
C SER A 253 3.25 22.61 24.25
N PRO A 254 3.22 22.55 25.60
CA PRO A 254 2.00 22.85 26.36
C PRO A 254 1.38 24.21 26.00
N GLU A 255 2.22 25.23 25.77
CA GLU A 255 1.81 26.59 25.43
C GLU A 255 1.15 26.62 24.02
N GLU A 256 1.69 25.88 23.05
CA GLU A 256 1.10 25.78 21.72
C GLU A 256 -0.25 25.07 21.77
N ARG A 257 -0.37 24.00 22.57
CA ARG A 257 -1.66 23.30 22.76
C ARG A 257 -2.70 24.17 23.47
N GLU A 258 -2.30 24.95 24.49
CA GLU A 258 -3.22 25.92 25.14
C GLU A 258 -3.64 27.04 24.16
N ARG A 259 -2.76 27.45 23.25
CA ARG A 259 -3.12 28.39 22.19
C ARG A 259 -4.18 27.81 21.24
N MET A 260 -4.02 26.54 20.78
CA MET A 260 -5.02 25.85 19.96
C MET A 260 -6.38 25.77 20.69
N ILE A 261 -6.36 25.47 22.00
CA ILE A 261 -7.56 25.46 22.83
C ILE A 261 -8.22 26.85 22.91
N GLY A 262 -7.41 27.89 23.06
CA GLY A 262 -7.91 29.27 23.21
C GLY A 262 -8.44 29.86 21.90
N GLU A 263 -7.82 29.55 20.78
CA GLU A 263 -8.20 30.06 19.45
C GLU A 263 -9.35 29.27 18.83
N ASP A 264 -9.28 27.93 18.86
CA ASP A 264 -10.15 27.04 18.11
C ASP A 264 -11.09 26.21 19.01
N GLY A 265 -10.88 26.21 20.33
CA GLY A 265 -11.65 25.38 21.27
C GLY A 265 -11.21 23.92 21.31
N GLY A 266 -10.11 23.55 20.66
CA GLY A 266 -9.59 22.20 20.54
C GLY A 266 -8.58 22.08 19.40
N ALA A 267 -8.39 20.86 18.88
CA ALA A 267 -7.56 20.64 17.70
C ALA A 267 -8.16 19.59 16.79
N GLU A 268 -8.17 19.85 15.48
CA GLU A 268 -8.48 18.86 14.47
C GLU A 268 -7.21 18.14 14.00
N VAL A 269 -7.25 16.82 14.02
CA VAL A 269 -6.15 15.97 13.48
C VAL A 269 -6.70 15.13 12.34
N VAL A 270 -6.22 15.39 11.14
CA VAL A 270 -6.60 14.63 9.95
C VAL A 270 -5.59 13.52 9.69
N CYS A 271 -6.06 12.29 9.62
CA CYS A 271 -5.21 11.14 9.30
C CYS A 271 -4.79 11.16 7.84
N GLY A 272 -3.48 11.30 7.55
CA GLY A 272 -2.96 11.29 6.18
C GLY A 272 -3.21 9.99 5.42
N TRP A 273 -3.42 8.85 6.12
CA TRP A 273 -3.65 7.56 5.49
C TRP A 273 -5.09 7.31 5.02
N CYS A 274 -6.08 7.93 5.65
CA CYS A 274 -7.49 7.65 5.35
C CYS A 274 -8.37 8.89 5.26
N GLY A 275 -7.83 10.10 5.46
CA GLY A 275 -8.60 11.34 5.41
C GLY A 275 -9.52 11.56 6.61
N GLU A 276 -9.60 10.63 7.58
CA GLU A 276 -10.48 10.77 8.74
C GLU A 276 -10.03 11.92 9.64
N ALA A 277 -10.92 12.88 9.85
CA ALA A 277 -10.70 13.99 10.75
C ALA A 277 -11.19 13.64 12.18
N ARG A 278 -10.36 13.93 13.17
CA ARG A 278 -10.65 13.71 14.60
C ARG A 278 -10.54 15.01 15.35
N TRP A 279 -11.61 15.37 16.03
CA TRP A 279 -11.63 16.55 16.89
C TRP A 279 -11.22 16.18 18.32
N LEU A 280 -10.11 16.75 18.79
CA LEU A 280 -9.60 16.56 20.14
C LEU A 280 -10.01 17.72 21.02
N VAL A 281 -10.79 17.40 22.08
CA VAL A 281 -11.32 18.38 23.04
C VAL A 281 -10.23 18.91 23.98
N PRO A 282 -10.43 20.08 24.62
CA PRO A 282 -9.44 20.70 25.50
C PRO A 282 -8.87 19.79 26.57
N ASP A 283 -9.72 18.99 27.22
CA ASP A 283 -9.26 18.08 28.30
C ASP A 283 -8.33 16.99 27.77
N ALA A 284 -8.57 16.48 26.55
CA ALA A 284 -7.70 15.50 25.90
C ALA A 284 -6.32 16.13 25.55
N LEU A 285 -6.32 17.38 25.06
CA LEU A 285 -5.07 18.11 24.76
C LEU A 285 -4.23 18.39 26.00
N ARG A 286 -4.87 18.71 27.14
CA ARG A 286 -4.22 18.94 28.43
C ARG A 286 -3.72 17.65 29.05
N SER A 287 -4.36 16.51 28.77
CA SER A 287 -3.95 15.20 29.28
C SER A 287 -2.70 14.64 28.63
N ILE A 288 -2.23 15.24 27.52
CA ILE A 288 -0.99 14.81 26.85
C ILE A 288 0.18 15.08 27.82
N SER A 289 0.65 14.00 28.45
CA SER A 289 1.86 14.03 29.26
C SER A 289 3.05 13.59 28.40
N LYS A 290 4.18 14.26 28.56
CA LYS A 290 5.47 13.71 28.12
C LYS A 290 5.89 12.73 29.21
N ASP A 291 5.92 11.43 28.90
CA ASP A 291 6.50 10.47 29.82
C ASP A 291 7.97 10.80 30.01
N GLU A 292 8.32 11.27 31.19
CA GLU A 292 9.69 11.54 31.60
C GLU A 292 10.36 10.22 31.94
N ILE A 293 11.35 9.82 31.17
CA ILE A 293 12.19 8.66 31.45
C ILE A 293 13.54 9.15 31.92
N ARG A 294 13.93 8.76 33.12
CA ARG A 294 15.26 9.08 33.67
C ARG A 294 16.22 7.92 33.46
N CYS A 295 17.42 8.23 32.99
CA CYS A 295 18.47 7.23 32.91
C CYS A 295 18.84 6.75 34.31
N PRO A 296 18.77 5.43 34.61
CA PRO A 296 19.08 4.92 35.94
C PRO A 296 20.55 5.08 36.34
N ASN A 297 21.45 5.43 35.42
CA ASN A 297 22.88 5.56 35.68
C ASN A 297 23.37 7.00 35.83
N CYS A 298 22.74 7.99 35.16
CA CYS A 298 23.21 9.38 35.16
C CYS A 298 22.11 10.41 35.31
N ASP A 299 20.88 9.97 35.58
CA ASP A 299 19.67 10.81 35.78
C ASP A 299 19.35 11.76 34.61
N THR A 300 19.96 11.55 33.43
CA THR A 300 19.62 12.33 32.23
C THR A 300 18.14 12.11 31.89
N LEU A 301 17.42 13.22 31.72
CA LEU A 301 16.01 13.23 31.40
C LEU A 301 15.79 12.94 29.91
N TRP A 302 14.97 11.93 29.59
CA TRP A 302 14.52 11.59 28.26
C TRP A 302 13.00 11.74 28.19
N TYR A 303 12.50 12.13 27.03
CA TYR A 303 11.07 12.23 26.81
C TYR A 303 10.62 11.07 25.90
N ARG A 304 9.67 10.25 26.37
CA ARG A 304 8.98 9.29 25.53
C ARG A 304 8.01 10.07 24.62
N GLN A 305 8.29 10.10 23.33
CA GLN A 305 7.39 10.66 22.34
C GLN A 305 6.54 9.51 21.76
N GLY A 306 5.36 9.27 22.36
CA GLY A 306 4.39 8.27 21.90
C GLY A 306 4.88 6.81 21.91
N GLN A 307 4.04 5.86 21.52
CA GLN A 307 4.41 4.44 21.38
C GLN A 307 5.27 4.15 20.12
N ALA A 308 5.58 5.12 19.31
CA ALA A 308 6.53 4.99 18.23
C ALA A 308 7.95 5.09 18.78
N THR A 309 8.42 4.01 19.38
CA THR A 309 9.83 3.80 19.67
C THR A 309 10.61 3.66 18.36
N MET A 310 10.89 4.77 17.72
CA MET A 310 12.05 4.86 16.83
C MET A 310 13.23 5.27 17.71
N VAL A 311 13.77 4.34 18.49
CA VAL A 311 15.14 4.44 18.95
C VAL A 311 15.98 4.32 17.69
N ARG A 312 16.47 5.43 17.16
CA ARG A 312 17.52 5.39 16.15
C ARG A 312 18.73 4.77 16.84
N ASP A 313 19.42 3.84 16.18
CA ASP A 313 20.64 3.14 16.63
C ASP A 313 21.80 4.05 17.09
N SER A 314 21.59 5.35 17.25
CA SER A 314 22.59 6.36 17.65
C SER A 314 22.26 7.12 18.93
N GLU A 315 21.15 6.88 19.59
CA GLU A 315 20.84 7.57 20.85
C GLU A 315 21.42 6.83 22.04
N VAL A 316 22.69 7.08 22.29
CA VAL A 316 23.39 6.65 23.48
C VAL A 316 23.16 7.74 24.54
N CYS A 317 22.75 7.33 25.75
CA CYS A 317 22.70 8.24 26.89
C CYS A 317 24.04 8.98 27.08
N ALA A 318 24.03 10.17 27.66
CA ALA A 318 25.24 10.93 28.00
C ALA A 318 26.27 10.10 28.81
N CYS A 319 25.85 8.99 29.44
CA CYS A 319 26.72 8.03 30.11
C CYS A 319 27.29 6.93 29.19
N GLY A 320 27.05 6.98 27.88
CA GLY A 320 27.56 6.00 26.92
C GLY A 320 26.85 4.65 26.87
N ARG A 321 25.69 4.50 27.53
CA ARG A 321 24.90 3.27 27.52
C ARG A 321 23.66 3.40 26.66
N PRO A 322 23.22 2.30 25.97
CA PRO A 322 21.98 2.34 25.21
C PRO A 322 20.79 2.62 26.14
N VAL A 323 19.85 3.43 25.68
CA VAL A 323 18.60 3.71 26.40
C VAL A 323 17.69 2.50 26.28
N MET A 324 17.61 1.71 27.34
CA MET A 324 16.62 0.62 27.44
C MET A 324 15.31 1.21 27.97
N LEU A 325 14.29 1.22 27.13
CA LEU A 325 12.94 1.57 27.55
C LEU A 325 12.31 0.37 28.26
N PRO A 326 11.62 0.58 29.40
CA PRO A 326 10.85 -0.50 30.02
C PRO A 326 9.76 -0.97 29.05
N ALA A 327 9.54 -2.31 29.02
CA ALA A 327 8.58 -2.98 28.16
C ALA A 327 7.13 -2.54 28.42
#